data_5340450c3cc8e51bf64e28b55282d4f7
#
_entry.id   5340450c3cc8e51bf64e28b55282d4f7
#
_cell.length_a   1.000
_cell.length_b   1.000
_cell.length_c   1.000
_cell.angle_alpha   90.00
_cell.angle_beta   90.00
_cell.angle_gamma   90.00
#
_symmetry.space_group_name_H-M   'P 1'
#
loop_
_entity.id
_entity.type
_entity.pdbx_description
1 polymer ?
#
loop_
_entity_poly.entity_id
_entity_poly.type
_entity_poly.pdbx_seq_one_letter_code
_entity_poly.pdbx_strand_id
1 'polypeptide(L)'
;MTEIQAQLFNMAQHSATAAELLQDAVCDGCRTCVAQISDLNRQAISDLSELERRHFTARDLSPTYLNAAQTLAACVSQAFSAAMILPDDLPTLPPLADITDCNAQLAAHLGKIISRDDTAVPFYSLHLIANKARGAHALLLTNYCLSAVGARLLPLVYALEAHRNYLERACGLLLQI
;
A
#
# COMPACT_ATOMS: atom_id res chain seq x y z
N MET A 1 14.90 -11.55 15.66
CA MET A 1 14.29 -11.50 14.32
C MET A 1 15.11 -12.37 13.39
N THR A 2 14.50 -13.30 12.69
CA THR A 2 15.18 -14.14 11.69
C THR A 2 15.52 -13.30 10.45
N GLU A 3 16.44 -13.81 9.60
CA GLU A 3 16.78 -13.12 8.34
C GLU A 3 15.56 -12.91 7.45
N ILE A 4 14.68 -13.91 7.36
CA ILE A 4 13.40 -13.82 6.60
C ILE A 4 12.49 -12.74 7.18
N GLN A 5 12.35 -12.68 8.50
CA GLN A 5 11.57 -11.62 9.16
C GLN A 5 12.17 -10.23 8.89
N ALA A 6 13.51 -10.11 8.84
CA ALA A 6 14.17 -8.85 8.51
C ALA A 6 13.88 -8.43 7.06
N GLN A 7 13.88 -9.37 6.10
CA GLN A 7 13.52 -9.08 4.72
C GLN A 7 12.05 -8.66 4.59
N LEU A 8 11.11 -9.36 5.25
CA LEU A 8 9.70 -8.95 5.27
C LEU A 8 9.51 -7.57 5.92
N PHE A 9 10.27 -7.29 6.98
CA PHE A 9 10.24 -5.98 7.62
C PHE A 9 10.68 -4.87 6.66
N ASN A 10 11.78 -5.08 5.91
CA ASN A 10 12.23 -4.12 4.89
C ASN A 10 11.17 -3.91 3.80
N MET A 11 10.56 -4.98 3.31
CA MET A 11 9.46 -4.87 2.33
C MET A 11 8.24 -4.13 2.89
N ALA A 12 7.92 -4.32 4.17
CA ALA A 12 6.87 -3.56 4.84
C ALA A 12 7.22 -2.07 4.97
N GLN A 13 8.49 -1.75 5.23
CA GLN A 13 8.98 -0.35 5.23
C GLN A 13 8.87 0.26 3.83
N HIS A 14 9.23 -0.47 2.77
CA HIS A 14 9.03 0.00 1.39
C HIS A 14 7.55 0.29 1.09
N SER A 15 6.64 -0.56 1.58
CA SER A 15 5.19 -0.35 1.44
C SER A 15 4.71 0.89 2.19
N ALA A 16 5.20 1.12 3.41
CA ALA A 16 4.86 2.30 4.21
C ALA A 16 5.36 3.59 3.53
N THR A 17 6.63 3.63 3.14
CA THR A 17 7.21 4.78 2.45
C THR A 17 6.52 5.06 1.12
N ALA A 18 6.17 4.01 0.34
CA ALA A 18 5.45 4.19 -0.92
C ALA A 18 4.04 4.77 -0.71
N ALA A 19 3.35 4.39 0.38
CA ALA A 19 2.04 4.92 0.71
C ALA A 19 2.09 6.39 1.15
N GLU A 20 3.09 6.78 1.96
CA GLU A 20 3.34 8.16 2.36
C GLU A 20 3.68 9.05 1.14
N LEU A 21 4.60 8.60 0.28
CA LEU A 21 4.94 9.32 -0.96
C LEU A 21 3.74 9.45 -1.91
N LEU A 22 2.86 8.45 -1.97
CA LEU A 22 1.63 8.53 -2.75
C LEU A 22 0.66 9.55 -2.15
N GLN A 23 0.56 9.64 -0.83
CA GLN A 23 -0.21 10.67 -0.15
C GLN A 23 0.31 12.07 -0.50
N ASP A 24 1.63 12.30 -0.41
CA ASP A 24 2.26 13.57 -0.77
C ASP A 24 2.04 13.91 -2.26
N ALA A 25 2.13 12.91 -3.14
CA ALA A 25 1.87 13.11 -4.57
C ALA A 25 0.42 13.51 -4.86
N VAL A 26 -0.55 12.92 -4.13
CA VAL A 26 -1.99 13.20 -4.30
C VAL A 26 -2.39 14.52 -3.62
N CYS A 27 -1.89 14.79 -2.41
CA CYS A 27 -2.32 15.95 -1.62
C CYS A 27 -1.56 17.23 -1.98
N ASP A 28 -0.25 17.10 -2.21
CA ASP A 28 0.66 18.24 -2.38
C ASP A 28 1.15 18.41 -3.83
N GLY A 29 0.76 17.51 -4.74
CA GLY A 29 1.19 17.52 -6.13
C GLY A 29 2.69 17.22 -6.31
N CYS A 30 3.31 16.53 -5.37
CA CYS A 30 4.75 16.24 -5.35
C CYS A 30 5.16 15.26 -6.48
N ARG A 31 5.61 15.76 -7.62
CA ARG A 31 6.02 14.96 -8.77
C ARG A 31 7.28 14.13 -8.56
N THR A 32 8.19 14.59 -7.70
CA THR A 32 9.41 13.83 -7.37
C THR A 32 9.09 12.54 -6.60
N CYS A 33 7.96 12.50 -5.89
CA CYS A 33 7.48 11.31 -5.20
C CYS A 33 7.23 10.13 -6.15
N VAL A 34 6.77 10.39 -7.37
CA VAL A 34 6.53 9.32 -8.38
C VAL A 34 7.80 8.57 -8.73
N ALA A 35 8.93 9.28 -8.91
CA ALA A 35 10.22 8.65 -9.18
C ALA A 35 10.71 7.82 -7.98
N GLN A 36 10.54 8.32 -6.76
CA GLN A 36 10.88 7.60 -5.54
C GLN A 36 10.04 6.33 -5.36
N ILE A 37 8.72 6.39 -5.62
CA ILE A 37 7.85 5.21 -5.61
C ILE A 37 8.29 4.19 -6.66
N SER A 38 8.73 4.64 -7.86
CA SER A 38 9.27 3.76 -8.89
C SER A 38 10.52 3.02 -8.43
N ASP A 39 11.41 3.68 -7.70
CA ASP A 39 12.62 3.07 -7.14
C ASP A 39 12.28 2.04 -6.07
N LEU A 40 11.35 2.37 -5.17
CA LEU A 40 10.84 1.42 -4.16
C LEU A 40 10.18 0.20 -4.81
N ASN A 41 9.42 0.38 -5.89
CA ASN A 41 8.81 -0.72 -6.62
C ASN A 41 9.86 -1.65 -7.22
N ARG A 42 10.95 -1.13 -7.79
CA ARG A 42 12.06 -1.96 -8.29
C ARG A 42 12.76 -2.73 -7.17
N GLN A 43 12.95 -2.10 -6.01
CA GLN A 43 13.53 -2.76 -4.83
C GLN A 43 12.62 -3.88 -4.32
N ALA A 44 11.32 -3.62 -4.15
CA ALA A 44 10.36 -4.63 -3.69
C ALA A 44 10.27 -5.84 -4.62
N ILE A 45 10.35 -5.65 -5.94
CA ILE A 45 10.39 -6.74 -6.93
C ILE A 45 11.71 -7.52 -6.80
N SER A 46 12.84 -6.85 -6.59
CA SER A 46 14.14 -7.50 -6.37
C SER A 46 14.15 -8.36 -5.12
N ASP A 47 13.64 -7.81 -3.99
CA ASP A 47 13.55 -8.53 -2.71
C ASP A 47 12.63 -9.74 -2.81
N LEU A 48 11.50 -9.60 -3.50
CA LEU A 48 10.58 -10.72 -3.77
C LEU A 48 11.27 -11.81 -4.59
N SER A 49 11.96 -11.46 -5.65
CA SER A 49 12.67 -12.41 -6.53
C SER A 49 13.73 -13.21 -5.76
N GLU A 50 14.41 -12.58 -4.82
CA GLU A 50 15.39 -13.26 -3.95
C GLU A 50 14.70 -14.24 -2.99
N LEU A 51 13.58 -13.85 -2.38
CA LEU A 51 12.80 -14.73 -1.50
C LEU A 51 12.20 -15.92 -2.27
N GLU A 52 11.70 -15.70 -3.48
CA GLU A 52 11.20 -16.77 -4.35
C GLU A 52 12.32 -17.73 -4.73
N ARG A 53 13.49 -17.24 -5.11
CA ARG A 53 14.68 -18.06 -5.40
C ARG A 53 15.04 -18.92 -4.19
N ARG A 54 15.05 -18.38 -2.97
CA ARG A 54 15.32 -19.13 -1.74
C ARG A 54 14.26 -20.19 -1.47
N HIS A 55 12.99 -19.86 -1.65
CA HIS A 55 11.90 -20.82 -1.48
C HIS A 55 12.07 -22.05 -2.40
N PHE A 56 12.38 -21.82 -3.68
CA PHE A 56 12.53 -22.92 -4.65
C PHE A 56 13.82 -23.70 -4.50
N THR A 57 14.92 -23.07 -4.07
CA THR A 57 16.23 -23.72 -4.01
C THR A 57 16.50 -24.38 -2.66
N ALA A 58 16.26 -23.69 -1.56
CA ALA A 58 16.60 -24.14 -0.23
C ALA A 58 15.42 -24.79 0.52
N ARG A 59 14.18 -24.53 0.08
CA ARG A 59 12.92 -24.94 0.74
C ARG A 59 12.82 -24.53 2.21
N ASP A 60 13.54 -23.49 2.59
CA ASP A 60 13.61 -22.96 3.97
C ASP A 60 12.52 -21.92 4.27
N LEU A 61 11.79 -21.47 3.26
CA LEU A 61 10.73 -20.48 3.35
C LEU A 61 9.36 -21.15 3.32
N SER A 62 8.52 -20.91 4.34
CA SER A 62 7.15 -21.41 4.32
C SER A 62 6.30 -20.68 3.27
N PRO A 63 5.26 -21.35 2.71
CA PRO A 63 4.33 -20.70 1.77
C PRO A 63 3.66 -19.45 2.34
N THR A 64 3.43 -19.38 3.65
CA THR A 64 2.83 -18.22 4.32
C THR A 64 3.73 -16.99 4.23
N TYR A 65 5.04 -17.17 4.48
CA TYR A 65 6.01 -16.08 4.35
C TYR A 65 6.14 -15.60 2.90
N LEU A 66 6.15 -16.53 1.94
CA LEU A 66 6.20 -16.18 0.52
C LEU A 66 4.95 -15.40 0.10
N ASN A 67 3.77 -15.82 0.51
CA ASN A 67 2.51 -15.12 0.22
C ASN A 67 2.49 -13.71 0.85
N ALA A 68 3.04 -13.55 2.07
CA ALA A 68 3.20 -12.25 2.70
C ALA A 68 4.15 -11.35 1.88
N ALA A 69 5.31 -11.86 1.46
CA ALA A 69 6.26 -11.13 0.61
C ALA A 69 5.64 -10.70 -0.73
N GLN A 70 4.95 -11.60 -1.42
CA GLN A 70 4.24 -11.31 -2.67
C GLN A 70 3.18 -10.21 -2.47
N THR A 71 2.46 -10.25 -1.34
CA THR A 71 1.43 -9.25 -1.03
C THR A 71 2.06 -7.90 -0.71
N LEU A 72 3.18 -7.85 0.04
CA LEU A 72 3.91 -6.61 0.31
C LEU A 72 4.48 -5.98 -0.97
N ALA A 73 5.07 -6.77 -1.86
CA ALA A 73 5.53 -6.28 -3.16
C ALA A 73 4.35 -5.74 -3.99
N ALA A 74 3.18 -6.40 -3.95
CA ALA A 74 1.98 -5.92 -4.62
C ALA A 74 1.47 -4.60 -4.03
N CYS A 75 1.60 -4.34 -2.71
CA CYS A 75 1.27 -3.04 -2.12
C CYS A 75 2.08 -1.92 -2.78
N VAL A 76 3.41 -2.08 -2.90
CA VAL A 76 4.28 -1.08 -3.53
C VAL A 76 3.94 -0.92 -5.01
N SER A 77 3.69 -2.01 -5.73
CA SER A 77 3.32 -1.98 -7.15
C SER A 77 1.98 -1.27 -7.39
N GLN A 78 1.01 -1.41 -6.49
CA GLN A 78 -0.26 -0.68 -6.58
C GLN A 78 -0.10 0.80 -6.26
N ALA A 79 0.74 1.17 -5.28
CA ALA A 79 1.09 2.57 -5.03
C ALA A 79 1.76 3.20 -6.27
N PHE A 80 2.70 2.49 -6.90
CA PHE A 80 3.33 2.92 -8.14
C PHE A 80 2.32 3.07 -9.29
N SER A 81 1.42 2.11 -9.48
CA SER A 81 0.38 2.18 -10.49
C SER A 81 -0.54 3.39 -10.31
N ALA A 82 -0.92 3.69 -9.06
CA ALA A 82 -1.70 4.89 -8.74
C ALA A 82 -0.92 6.18 -9.03
N ALA A 83 0.36 6.23 -8.67
CA ALA A 83 1.22 7.39 -8.91
C ALA A 83 1.41 7.68 -10.41
N MET A 84 1.51 6.63 -11.25
CA MET A 84 1.70 6.76 -12.71
C MET A 84 0.50 7.34 -13.45
N ILE A 85 -0.69 7.24 -12.88
CA ILE A 85 -1.94 7.74 -13.50
C ILE A 85 -2.43 9.04 -12.87
N LEU A 86 -1.62 9.67 -12.00
CA LEU A 86 -1.96 10.97 -11.41
C LEU A 86 -2.10 12.04 -12.52
N PRO A 87 -3.25 12.73 -12.60
CA PRO A 87 -3.42 13.84 -13.54
C PRO A 87 -2.50 15.01 -13.17
N ASP A 88 -2.07 15.79 -14.18
CA ASP A 88 -1.26 17.00 -13.96
C ASP A 88 -2.02 18.09 -13.19
N ASP A 89 -3.33 18.14 -13.39
CA ASP A 89 -4.27 19.09 -12.80
C ASP A 89 -5.19 18.42 -11.78
N LEU A 90 -4.60 17.60 -10.86
CA LEU A 90 -5.37 16.92 -9.84
C LEU A 90 -6.08 17.92 -8.93
N PRO A 91 -7.42 17.93 -8.86
CA PRO A 91 -8.13 18.82 -7.96
C PRO A 91 -7.96 18.37 -6.50
N THR A 92 -7.88 19.33 -5.60
CA THR A 92 -7.89 19.05 -4.16
C THR A 92 -9.28 18.57 -3.76
N LEU A 93 -9.44 17.27 -3.55
CA LEU A 93 -10.69 16.65 -3.11
C LEU A 93 -10.49 16.00 -1.73
N PRO A 94 -11.21 16.45 -0.68
CA PRO A 94 -11.07 15.89 0.65
C PRO A 94 -11.21 14.36 0.70
N PRO A 95 -12.13 13.69 -0.04
CA PRO A 95 -12.18 12.23 -0.02
C PRO A 95 -10.96 11.53 -0.63
N LEU A 96 -10.23 12.14 -1.58
CA LEU A 96 -8.96 11.59 -2.07
C LEU A 96 -7.90 11.62 -0.97
N ALA A 97 -7.78 12.75 -0.27
CA ALA A 97 -6.88 12.89 0.86
C ALA A 97 -7.22 11.87 1.97
N ASP A 98 -8.51 11.69 2.28
CA ASP A 98 -8.95 10.69 3.27
C ASP A 98 -8.57 9.25 2.88
N ILE A 99 -8.68 8.88 1.59
CA ILE A 99 -8.28 7.54 1.12
C ILE A 99 -6.78 7.34 1.27
N THR A 100 -5.97 8.30 0.80
CA THR A 100 -4.51 8.19 0.85
C THR A 100 -3.98 8.23 2.27
N ASP A 101 -4.54 9.06 3.15
CA ASP A 101 -4.24 9.09 4.59
C ASP A 101 -4.53 7.72 5.25
N CYS A 102 -5.70 7.14 4.99
CA CYS A 102 -6.04 5.81 5.51
C CYS A 102 -5.09 4.73 4.98
N ASN A 103 -4.70 4.79 3.70
CA ASN A 103 -3.76 3.83 3.12
C ASN A 103 -2.37 3.97 3.77
N ALA A 104 -1.89 5.19 4.01
CA ALA A 104 -0.64 5.44 4.71
C ALA A 104 -0.69 4.93 6.17
N GLN A 105 -1.80 5.15 6.87
CA GLN A 105 -2.01 4.62 8.22
C GLN A 105 -1.98 3.09 8.23
N LEU A 106 -2.65 2.39 7.31
CA LEU A 106 -2.61 0.93 7.19
C LEU A 106 -1.19 0.44 6.95
N ALA A 107 -0.48 1.08 6.01
CA ALA A 107 0.90 0.71 5.66
C ALA A 107 1.87 0.90 6.83
N ALA A 108 1.73 1.97 7.61
CA ALA A 108 2.56 2.23 8.79
C ALA A 108 2.47 1.14 9.87
N HIS A 109 1.39 0.35 9.89
CA HIS A 109 1.24 -0.76 10.83
C HIS A 109 1.91 -2.06 10.38
N LEU A 110 2.25 -2.22 9.09
CA LEU A 110 2.85 -3.47 8.58
C LEU A 110 4.16 -3.83 9.29
N GLY A 111 5.06 -2.86 9.41
CA GLY A 111 6.34 -3.07 10.12
C GLY A 111 6.15 -3.38 11.61
N LYS A 112 5.20 -2.71 12.27
CA LYS A 112 4.88 -2.93 13.69
C LYS A 112 4.34 -4.33 13.94
N ILE A 113 3.51 -4.86 13.03
CA ILE A 113 3.00 -6.23 13.12
C ILE A 113 4.14 -7.24 13.02
N ILE A 114 5.07 -7.08 12.07
CA ILE A 114 6.22 -7.98 11.90
C ILE A 114 7.16 -7.95 13.08
N SER A 115 7.44 -6.77 13.64
CA SER A 115 8.31 -6.60 14.81
C SER A 115 7.63 -7.01 16.12
N ARG A 116 6.33 -7.33 16.09
CA ARG A 116 5.51 -7.60 17.28
C ARG A 116 5.60 -6.45 18.30
N ASP A 117 5.58 -5.24 17.80
CA ASP A 117 5.56 -4.03 18.61
C ASP A 117 4.21 -3.92 19.33
N ASP A 118 4.23 -3.79 20.65
CA ASP A 118 3.01 -3.62 21.47
C ASP A 118 2.22 -2.36 21.13
N THR A 119 2.82 -1.42 20.40
CA THR A 119 2.12 -0.25 19.83
C THR A 119 1.37 -0.57 18.53
N ALA A 120 1.44 -1.81 18.05
CA ALA A 120 0.66 -2.22 16.89
C ALA A 120 -0.84 -2.07 17.17
N VAL A 121 -1.53 -1.43 16.24
CA VAL A 121 -2.97 -1.20 16.37
C VAL A 121 -3.71 -2.54 16.34
N PRO A 122 -4.67 -2.79 17.23
CA PRO A 122 -5.49 -3.98 17.19
C PRO A 122 -6.17 -4.17 15.83
N PHE A 123 -6.36 -5.41 15.39
CA PHE A 123 -6.99 -5.75 14.11
C PHE A 123 -8.32 -5.01 13.87
N TYR A 124 -9.13 -4.84 14.93
CA TYR A 124 -10.37 -4.07 14.85
C TYR A 124 -10.14 -2.62 14.42
N SER A 125 -9.09 -1.98 14.90
CA SER A 125 -8.75 -0.58 14.52
C SER A 125 -8.26 -0.49 13.08
N LEU A 126 -7.53 -1.49 12.57
CA LEU A 126 -7.17 -1.57 11.15
C LEU A 126 -8.42 -1.66 10.27
N HIS A 127 -9.43 -2.41 10.72
CA HIS A 127 -10.73 -2.48 10.03
C HIS A 127 -11.47 -1.14 10.02
N LEU A 128 -11.39 -0.34 11.10
CA LEU A 128 -12.00 0.99 11.13
C LEU A 128 -11.33 1.94 10.14
N ILE A 129 -9.99 1.93 10.06
CA ILE A 129 -9.23 2.72 9.08
C ILE A 129 -9.65 2.33 7.66
N ALA A 130 -9.69 1.04 7.35
CA ALA A 130 -10.12 0.54 6.05
C ALA A 130 -11.57 0.94 5.71
N ASN A 131 -12.48 0.89 6.67
CA ASN A 131 -13.87 1.31 6.48
C ASN A 131 -14.01 2.82 6.24
N LYS A 132 -13.19 3.66 6.89
CA LYS A 132 -13.13 5.10 6.61
C LYS A 132 -12.73 5.33 5.14
N ALA A 133 -11.71 4.65 4.65
CA ALA A 133 -11.29 4.73 3.25
C ALA A 133 -12.39 4.27 2.28
N ARG A 134 -13.13 3.17 2.60
CA ARG A 134 -14.28 2.73 1.79
C ARG A 134 -15.40 3.77 1.73
N GLY A 135 -15.68 4.44 2.86
CA GLY A 135 -16.63 5.54 2.91
C GLY A 135 -16.23 6.71 2.01
N ALA A 136 -14.97 7.13 2.07
CA ALA A 136 -14.42 8.18 1.22
C ALA A 136 -14.45 7.79 -0.27
N HIS A 137 -14.12 6.54 -0.61
CA HIS A 137 -14.25 6.00 -1.96
C HIS A 137 -15.70 6.05 -2.46
N ALA A 138 -16.66 5.62 -1.64
CA ALA A 138 -18.08 5.70 -2.00
C ALA A 138 -18.55 7.14 -2.23
N LEU A 139 -18.08 8.10 -1.42
CA LEU A 139 -18.38 9.52 -1.60
C LEU A 139 -17.84 10.06 -2.93
N LEU A 140 -16.61 9.67 -3.31
CA LEU A 140 -16.05 10.05 -4.61
C LEU A 140 -16.90 9.52 -5.77
N LEU A 141 -17.25 8.25 -5.73
CA LEU A 141 -18.07 7.64 -6.77
C LEU A 141 -19.46 8.29 -6.86
N THR A 142 -20.10 8.56 -5.73
CA THR A 142 -21.47 9.11 -5.70
C THR A 142 -21.50 10.57 -6.13
N ASN A 143 -20.56 11.38 -5.67
CA ASN A 143 -20.65 12.84 -5.83
C ASN A 143 -19.94 13.36 -7.08
N TYR A 144 -18.94 12.63 -7.58
CA TYR A 144 -18.04 13.14 -8.62
C TYR A 144 -18.06 12.31 -9.92
N CYS A 145 -18.39 11.02 -9.90
CA CYS A 145 -18.22 10.18 -11.09
C CYS A 145 -19.13 10.57 -12.26
N LEU A 146 -20.21 11.30 -12.05
CA LEU A 146 -21.08 11.82 -13.12
C LEU A 146 -20.59 13.15 -13.70
N SER A 147 -19.56 13.76 -13.14
CA SER A 147 -18.93 14.96 -13.68
C SER A 147 -17.78 14.61 -14.64
N ALA A 148 -17.47 15.53 -15.57
CA ALA A 148 -16.30 15.36 -16.45
C ALA A 148 -14.99 15.21 -15.67
N VAL A 149 -14.86 15.89 -14.54
CA VAL A 149 -13.72 15.77 -13.62
C VAL A 149 -13.67 14.38 -12.98
N GLY A 150 -14.82 13.89 -12.49
CA GLY A 150 -14.89 12.57 -11.86
C GLY A 150 -14.58 11.43 -12.82
N ALA A 151 -15.03 11.50 -14.06
CA ALA A 151 -14.72 10.50 -15.07
C ALA A 151 -13.20 10.36 -15.32
N ARG A 152 -12.45 11.47 -15.26
CA ARG A 152 -10.99 11.48 -15.39
C ARG A 152 -10.27 10.91 -14.15
N LEU A 153 -10.91 10.95 -12.98
CA LEU A 153 -10.35 10.49 -11.72
C LEU A 153 -10.66 9.00 -11.44
N LEU A 154 -11.63 8.41 -12.13
CA LEU A 154 -12.03 7.02 -11.89
C LEU A 154 -10.85 6.02 -11.89
N PRO A 155 -9.90 6.06 -12.84
CA PRO A 155 -8.75 5.15 -12.81
C PRO A 155 -7.93 5.29 -11.53
N LEU A 156 -7.68 6.53 -11.07
CA LEU A 156 -6.96 6.81 -9.83
C LEU A 156 -7.73 6.28 -8.61
N VAL A 157 -9.02 6.54 -8.54
CA VAL A 157 -9.88 6.08 -7.42
C VAL A 157 -9.85 4.56 -7.31
N TYR A 158 -9.95 3.84 -8.42
CA TYR A 158 -9.84 2.37 -8.43
C TYR A 158 -8.43 1.87 -8.08
N ALA A 159 -7.37 2.55 -8.51
CA ALA A 159 -6.00 2.20 -8.15
C ALA A 159 -5.74 2.38 -6.66
N LEU A 160 -6.26 3.46 -6.06
CA LEU A 160 -6.17 3.70 -4.62
C LEU A 160 -6.97 2.65 -3.81
N GLU A 161 -8.12 2.21 -4.33
CA GLU A 161 -8.88 1.12 -3.72
C GLU A 161 -8.13 -0.22 -3.81
N ALA A 162 -7.54 -0.52 -4.97
CA ALA A 162 -6.72 -1.71 -5.13
C ALA A 162 -5.53 -1.70 -4.15
N HIS A 163 -4.85 -0.57 -4.00
CA HIS A 163 -3.77 -0.39 -3.03
C HIS A 163 -4.26 -0.69 -1.60
N ARG A 164 -5.39 -0.12 -1.17
CA ARG A 164 -5.99 -0.40 0.14
C ARG A 164 -6.27 -1.90 0.34
N ASN A 165 -6.84 -2.56 -0.66
CA ASN A 165 -7.17 -3.99 -0.57
C ASN A 165 -5.92 -4.85 -0.35
N TYR A 166 -4.79 -4.52 -1.01
CA TYR A 166 -3.53 -5.21 -0.77
C TYR A 166 -2.95 -4.92 0.62
N LEU A 167 -3.05 -3.69 1.12
CA LEU A 167 -2.64 -3.34 2.47
C LEU A 167 -3.44 -4.09 3.55
N GLU A 168 -4.77 -4.16 3.41
CA GLU A 168 -5.61 -4.95 4.31
C GLU A 168 -5.23 -6.44 4.29
N ARG A 169 -4.99 -6.99 3.09
CA ARG A 169 -4.55 -8.38 2.93
C ARG A 169 -3.19 -8.61 3.57
N ALA A 170 -2.24 -7.69 3.39
CA ALA A 170 -0.91 -7.78 4.00
C ALA A 170 -1.01 -7.78 5.53
N CYS A 171 -1.79 -6.88 6.13
CA CYS A 171 -2.03 -6.87 7.58
C CYS A 171 -2.58 -8.23 8.06
N GLY A 172 -3.59 -8.78 7.36
CA GLY A 172 -4.17 -10.06 7.72
C GLY A 172 -3.20 -11.24 7.63
N LEU A 173 -2.33 -11.27 6.62
CA LEU A 173 -1.30 -12.31 6.47
C LEU A 173 -0.20 -12.19 7.51
N LEU A 174 0.27 -10.98 7.80
CA LEU A 174 1.35 -10.75 8.77
C LEU A 174 0.93 -11.07 10.20
N LEU A 175 -0.35 -10.93 10.53
CA LEU A 175 -0.89 -11.35 11.84
C LEU A 175 -0.94 -12.87 12.03
N GLN A 176 -0.75 -13.67 10.95
CA GLN A 176 -0.73 -15.13 10.99
C GLN A 176 0.69 -15.71 11.09
N ILE A 177 1.72 -14.88 10.96
CA ILE A 177 3.14 -15.24 11.04
C ILE A 177 3.71 -14.95 12.42
#